data_d92abc90cd3e0727e3d76441c08dcf99
#
_entry.id   d92abc90cd3e0727e3d76441c08dcf99
#
_cell.length_a   1.000
_cell.length_b   1.000
_cell.length_c   1.000
_cell.angle_alpha   90.00
_cell.angle_beta   90.00
_cell.angle_gamma   90.00
#
_symmetry.space_group_name_H-M   'P 1'
#
loop_
_entity.id
_entity.type
_entity.pdbx_description
1 polymer ?
#
loop_
_entity_poly.entity_id
_entity_poly.type
_entity_poly.pdbx_seq_one_letter_code
_entity_poly.pdbx_strand_id
1 'polypeptide(L)'
;MSQRLPPLNALRTFEAVARLKSFTKASDELSVTRAAVSHQIKNLEEYVGFPLFERHTRSISLTPAGEAALPKLREGFNNISDAVHLMNSHLSNENITLWMAPSFASKWLVPKLHTFSSQYPEIDMQLHAVAGLIDTADKNNYSMEELFRSEDADVVIRFGSGDYPGCKVHKLFSVKAVPVCSPELLNDPDKPLNKPEDLIYHTLLHDNTPYEGRPKWSKWLKQESIKGIDYDRGLKFNQISLAIDSAIDGQGVLLTIEALARKDIEEGRLCVPFDISLPLDMSYYAIHPESVDSNQHAVDSFIEWLEEEAKSEPEIN
;
A
#
# COMPACT_ATOMS: atom_id res chain seq x y z
N MET A 1 6.06 43.09 -4.84
CA MET A 1 7.19 43.12 -3.89
C MET A 1 7.50 41.65 -3.55
N SER A 2 8.68 41.15 -3.93
CA SER A 2 9.12 39.81 -3.56
C SER A 2 9.34 39.78 -2.04
N GLN A 3 8.48 39.11 -1.31
CA GLN A 3 8.68 38.84 0.13
C GLN A 3 9.94 37.97 0.24
N ARG A 4 10.96 38.48 0.96
CA ARG A 4 12.19 37.73 1.19
C ARG A 4 11.86 36.56 2.11
N LEU A 5 11.97 35.34 1.61
CA LEU A 5 11.73 34.13 2.42
C LEU A 5 12.82 33.97 3.49
N PRO A 6 12.51 33.37 4.64
CA PRO A 6 13.52 32.92 5.60
C PRO A 6 14.39 31.81 4.97
N PRO A 7 15.57 31.51 5.56
CA PRO A 7 16.43 30.44 5.04
C PRO A 7 15.66 29.10 4.96
N LEU A 8 15.74 28.42 3.82
CA LEU A 8 15.07 27.12 3.60
C LEU A 8 15.43 26.08 4.67
N ASN A 9 16.69 26.07 5.14
CA ASN A 9 17.11 25.19 6.22
C ASN A 9 16.37 25.44 7.54
N ALA A 10 16.02 26.69 7.85
CA ALA A 10 15.23 26.99 9.04
C ALA A 10 13.79 26.50 8.92
N LEU A 11 13.18 26.63 7.75
CA LEU A 11 11.86 26.08 7.43
C LEU A 11 11.87 24.56 7.47
N ARG A 12 12.88 23.90 6.88
CA ARG A 12 13.04 22.43 6.92
C ARG A 12 13.21 21.93 8.35
N THR A 13 14.00 22.65 9.16
CA THR A 13 14.18 22.33 10.59
C THR A 13 12.86 22.45 11.35
N PHE A 14 12.06 23.46 11.06
CA PHE A 14 10.72 23.64 11.66
C PHE A 14 9.81 22.45 11.31
N GLU A 15 9.74 22.04 10.03
CA GLU A 15 8.93 20.88 9.62
C GLU A 15 9.35 19.61 10.34
N ALA A 16 10.66 19.30 10.37
CA ALA A 16 11.18 18.09 11.02
C ALA A 16 10.88 18.05 12.54
N VAL A 17 11.09 19.18 13.24
CA VAL A 17 10.78 19.28 14.69
C VAL A 17 9.27 19.15 14.93
N ALA A 18 8.43 19.73 14.07
CA ALA A 18 6.97 19.67 14.18
C ALA A 18 6.45 18.24 13.99
N ARG A 19 6.95 17.51 12.99
CA ARG A 19 6.57 16.13 12.68
C ARG A 19 7.04 15.14 13.74
N LEU A 20 8.30 15.25 14.14
CA LEU A 20 8.94 14.34 15.10
C LEU A 20 8.64 14.67 16.56
N LYS A 21 8.08 15.86 16.83
CA LYS A 21 7.82 16.40 18.18
C LYS A 21 9.04 16.29 19.12
N SER A 22 10.26 16.43 18.54
CA SER A 22 11.53 16.25 19.23
C SER A 22 12.69 16.96 18.53
N PHE A 23 13.38 17.83 19.25
CA PHE A 23 14.62 18.46 18.75
C PHE A 23 15.75 17.45 18.52
N THR A 24 15.83 16.42 19.35
CA THR A 24 16.87 15.38 19.24
C THR A 24 16.63 14.52 17.99
N LYS A 25 15.40 13.98 17.81
CA LYS A 25 15.09 13.19 16.61
C LYS A 25 15.25 14.01 15.33
N ALA A 26 14.87 15.29 15.34
CA ALA A 26 15.08 16.18 14.20
C ALA A 26 16.58 16.43 13.92
N SER A 27 17.42 16.53 14.96
CA SER A 27 18.87 16.66 14.76
C SER A 27 19.49 15.41 14.13
N ASP A 28 19.04 14.22 14.55
CA ASP A 28 19.48 12.95 13.98
C ASP A 28 19.08 12.83 12.50
N GLU A 29 17.81 13.12 12.18
CA GLU A 29 17.29 13.06 10.80
C GLU A 29 17.99 14.06 9.87
N LEU A 30 18.22 15.29 10.34
CA LEU A 30 18.86 16.34 9.55
C LEU A 30 20.40 16.25 9.56
N SER A 31 20.99 15.27 10.25
CA SER A 31 22.44 15.09 10.41
C SER A 31 23.14 16.37 10.90
N VAL A 32 22.54 17.06 11.87
CA VAL A 32 23.07 18.27 12.50
C VAL A 32 23.05 18.15 14.01
N THR A 33 23.73 19.07 14.72
CA THR A 33 23.68 19.07 16.20
C THR A 33 22.34 19.63 16.70
N ARG A 34 21.91 19.17 17.89
CA ARG A 34 20.72 19.71 18.56
C ARG A 34 20.80 21.22 18.80
N ALA A 35 22.02 21.76 19.03
CA ALA A 35 22.24 23.19 19.15
C ALA A 35 21.96 23.92 17.83
N ALA A 36 22.36 23.35 16.69
CA ALA A 36 22.06 23.89 15.37
C ALA A 36 20.54 23.90 15.10
N VAL A 37 19.83 22.81 15.40
CA VAL A 37 18.36 22.76 15.29
C VAL A 37 17.72 23.87 16.14
N SER A 38 18.11 24.01 17.42
CA SER A 38 17.59 25.06 18.29
C SER A 38 17.87 26.48 17.77
N HIS A 39 19.03 26.70 17.21
CA HIS A 39 19.41 27.98 16.62
C HIS A 39 18.61 28.29 15.35
N GLN A 40 18.40 27.31 14.47
CA GLN A 40 17.58 27.48 13.27
C GLN A 40 16.12 27.82 13.60
N ILE A 41 15.53 27.15 14.60
CA ILE A 41 14.17 27.46 15.06
C ILE A 41 14.11 28.88 15.64
N LYS A 42 15.06 29.23 16.49
CA LYS A 42 15.10 30.59 17.07
C LYS A 42 15.19 31.67 15.98
N ASN A 43 16.06 31.50 14.99
CA ASN A 43 16.19 32.43 13.87
C ASN A 43 14.88 32.54 13.07
N LEU A 44 14.16 31.44 12.89
CA LEU A 44 12.87 31.43 12.19
C LEU A 44 11.80 32.18 13.01
N GLU A 45 11.72 31.93 14.33
CA GLU A 45 10.79 32.62 15.23
C GLU A 45 11.10 34.12 15.31
N GLU A 46 12.38 34.52 15.32
CA GLU A 46 12.80 35.93 15.24
C GLU A 46 12.42 36.59 13.91
N TYR A 47 12.52 35.82 12.81
CA TYR A 47 12.14 36.29 11.48
C TYR A 47 10.63 36.56 11.35
N VAL A 48 9.80 35.62 11.84
CA VAL A 48 8.33 35.74 11.79
C VAL A 48 7.77 36.65 12.90
N GLY A 49 8.54 36.87 13.98
CA GLY A 49 8.20 37.79 15.06
C GLY A 49 7.38 37.17 16.20
N PHE A 50 7.15 35.85 16.17
CA PHE A 50 6.39 35.13 17.21
C PHE A 50 6.87 33.66 17.34
N PRO A 51 6.62 33.02 18.52
CA PRO A 51 6.98 31.63 18.71
C PRO A 51 6.13 30.68 17.83
N LEU A 52 6.77 29.66 17.31
CA LEU A 52 6.12 28.58 16.54
C LEU A 52 5.94 27.32 17.37
N PHE A 53 6.69 27.21 18.48
CA PHE A 53 6.59 26.10 19.42
C PHE A 53 6.31 26.56 20.84
N GLU A 54 5.48 25.79 21.55
CA GLU A 54 5.32 25.83 22.99
C GLU A 54 6.21 24.78 23.63
N ARG A 55 7.09 25.20 24.56
CA ARG A 55 8.02 24.32 25.26
C ARG A 55 7.47 23.96 26.63
N HIS A 56 7.16 22.70 26.84
CA HIS A 56 6.77 22.15 28.12
C HIS A 56 7.94 21.38 28.74
N THR A 57 7.88 21.08 30.04
CA THR A 57 8.99 20.42 30.76
C THR A 57 9.40 19.08 30.18
N ARG A 58 8.48 18.36 29.51
CA ARG A 58 8.74 17.02 28.93
C ARG A 58 8.23 16.83 27.49
N SER A 59 7.68 17.86 26.87
CA SER A 59 7.09 17.78 25.53
C SER A 59 7.25 19.11 24.79
N ILE A 60 7.03 19.05 23.49
CA ILE A 60 6.94 20.20 22.61
C ILE A 60 5.65 20.10 21.82
N SER A 61 4.92 21.20 21.67
CA SER A 61 3.74 21.34 20.83
C SER A 61 3.89 22.56 19.92
N LEU A 62 3.12 22.59 18.85
CA LEU A 62 3.04 23.76 18.00
C LEU A 62 2.16 24.83 18.65
N THR A 63 2.46 26.09 18.35
CA THR A 63 1.51 27.18 18.57
C THR A 63 0.42 27.14 17.49
N PRO A 64 -0.74 27.82 17.69
CA PRO A 64 -1.77 27.89 16.63
C PRO A 64 -1.23 28.44 15.30
N ALA A 65 -0.25 29.35 15.35
CA ALA A 65 0.42 29.85 14.15
C ALA A 65 1.29 28.79 13.48
N GLY A 66 2.00 27.97 14.26
CA GLY A 66 2.79 26.84 13.76
C GLY A 66 1.90 25.75 13.14
N GLU A 67 0.76 25.45 13.78
CA GLU A 67 -0.21 24.47 13.24
C GLU A 67 -0.81 24.93 11.92
N ALA A 68 -1.18 26.19 11.80
CA ALA A 68 -1.74 26.74 10.56
C ALA A 68 -0.72 26.80 9.41
N ALA A 69 0.56 27.06 9.72
CA ALA A 69 1.61 27.16 8.72
C ALA A 69 2.13 25.82 8.21
N LEU A 70 2.12 24.77 9.03
CA LEU A 70 2.75 23.49 8.74
C LEU A 70 2.23 22.81 7.47
N PRO A 71 0.90 22.71 7.20
CA PRO A 71 0.40 22.09 5.97
C PRO A 71 0.90 22.81 4.71
N LYS A 72 0.87 24.16 4.72
CA LYS A 72 1.33 24.95 3.57
C LYS A 72 2.84 24.86 3.36
N LEU A 73 3.60 24.72 4.42
CA LEU A 73 5.04 24.52 4.32
C LEU A 73 5.39 23.15 3.75
N ARG A 74 4.65 22.09 4.12
CA ARG A 74 4.78 20.76 3.54
C ARG A 74 4.48 20.76 2.05
N GLU A 75 3.37 21.37 1.65
CA GLU A 75 3.02 21.56 0.25
C GLU A 75 4.15 22.27 -0.52
N GLY A 76 4.73 23.33 0.07
CA GLY A 76 5.87 24.04 -0.51
C GLY A 76 7.14 23.21 -0.66
N PHE A 77 7.45 22.33 0.31
CA PHE A 77 8.59 21.43 0.19
C PHE A 77 8.37 20.34 -0.85
N ASN A 78 7.16 19.82 -0.97
CA ASN A 78 6.80 18.87 -2.02
C ASN A 78 7.01 19.52 -3.41
N ASN A 79 6.51 20.73 -3.64
CA ASN A 79 6.72 21.47 -4.90
C ASN A 79 8.22 21.72 -5.21
N ILE A 80 9.05 21.94 -4.18
CA ILE A 80 10.51 22.07 -4.36
C ILE A 80 11.12 20.71 -4.74
N SER A 81 10.69 19.62 -4.09
CA SER A 81 11.10 18.26 -4.42
C SER A 81 10.77 17.90 -5.87
N ASP A 82 9.54 18.21 -6.29
CA ASP A 82 9.06 18.01 -7.66
C ASP A 82 9.91 18.78 -8.68
N ALA A 83 10.24 20.04 -8.35
CA ALA A 83 11.10 20.86 -9.21
C ALA A 83 12.52 20.26 -9.34
N VAL A 84 13.09 19.74 -8.25
CA VAL A 84 14.40 19.06 -8.28
C VAL A 84 14.31 17.75 -9.06
N HIS A 85 13.20 17.03 -8.91
CA HIS A 85 12.95 15.80 -9.68
C HIS A 85 12.87 16.10 -11.19
N LEU A 86 12.11 17.12 -11.59
CA LEU A 86 12.06 17.59 -12.97
C LEU A 86 13.43 18.03 -13.53
N MET A 87 14.28 18.66 -12.70
CA MET A 87 15.65 19.01 -13.10
C MET A 87 16.51 17.77 -13.36
N ASN A 88 16.30 16.70 -12.59
CA ASN A 88 17.04 15.45 -12.70
C ASN A 88 16.52 14.55 -13.83
N SER A 89 15.22 14.54 -14.11
CA SER A 89 14.59 13.77 -15.18
C SER A 89 15.05 14.15 -16.59
N HIS A 90 15.56 15.36 -16.78
CA HIS A 90 16.19 15.77 -18.04
C HIS A 90 17.57 15.14 -18.31
N LEU A 91 18.14 14.37 -17.36
CA LEU A 91 19.52 13.85 -17.46
C LEU A 91 19.64 12.33 -17.49
N SER A 92 18.58 11.54 -17.26
CA SER A 92 18.68 10.07 -17.25
C SER A 92 17.30 9.41 -17.29
N ASN A 93 17.23 8.24 -17.87
CA ASN A 93 16.18 7.21 -17.89
C ASN A 93 14.80 7.64 -17.38
N GLU A 94 13.77 7.26 -18.12
CA GLU A 94 12.39 7.42 -17.66
C GLU A 94 12.21 6.63 -16.34
N ASN A 95 11.71 7.28 -15.30
CA ASN A 95 11.44 6.65 -14.01
C ASN A 95 9.94 6.54 -13.80
N ILE A 96 9.49 5.45 -13.20
CA ILE A 96 8.10 5.28 -12.78
C ILE A 96 8.04 4.87 -11.31
N THR A 97 7.24 5.58 -10.53
CA THR A 97 7.02 5.31 -9.11
C THR A 97 5.65 4.68 -8.90
N LEU A 98 5.66 3.44 -8.39
CA LEU A 98 4.48 2.60 -8.24
C LEU A 98 4.13 2.45 -6.75
N TRP A 99 2.87 2.66 -6.42
CA TRP A 99 2.35 2.46 -5.06
C TRP A 99 1.28 1.40 -5.05
N MET A 100 1.37 0.43 -4.12
CA MET A 100 0.43 -0.68 -4.03
C MET A 100 0.40 -1.34 -2.65
N ALA A 101 -0.58 -2.21 -2.42
CA ALA A 101 -0.60 -3.03 -1.21
C ALA A 101 0.55 -4.06 -1.22
N PRO A 102 1.18 -4.36 -0.06
CA PRO A 102 2.31 -5.29 0.02
C PRO A 102 2.02 -6.69 -0.53
N SER A 103 0.80 -7.18 -0.35
CA SER A 103 0.37 -8.48 -0.86
C SER A 103 0.29 -8.51 -2.38
N PHE A 104 -0.27 -7.47 -3.00
CA PHE A 104 -0.30 -7.36 -4.46
C PHE A 104 1.11 -7.27 -5.03
N ALA A 105 1.96 -6.43 -4.43
CA ALA A 105 3.35 -6.32 -4.83
C ALA A 105 4.06 -7.68 -4.81
N SER A 106 4.04 -8.37 -3.67
CA SER A 106 4.84 -9.59 -3.48
C SER A 106 4.28 -10.82 -4.18
N LYS A 107 2.95 -10.96 -4.22
CA LYS A 107 2.32 -12.19 -4.70
C LYS A 107 1.85 -12.13 -6.15
N TRP A 108 1.56 -10.93 -6.68
CA TRP A 108 1.07 -10.79 -8.05
C TRP A 108 2.04 -10.05 -8.98
N LEU A 109 2.53 -8.86 -8.59
CA LEU A 109 3.30 -7.99 -9.48
C LEU A 109 4.76 -8.44 -9.62
N VAL A 110 5.50 -8.52 -8.50
CA VAL A 110 6.95 -8.82 -8.50
C VAL A 110 7.29 -10.09 -9.27
N PRO A 111 6.51 -11.19 -9.22
CA PRO A 111 6.80 -12.37 -10.02
C PRO A 111 6.80 -12.14 -11.54
N LYS A 112 6.13 -11.09 -12.01
CA LYS A 112 5.94 -10.75 -13.44
C LYS A 112 6.87 -9.63 -13.92
N LEU A 113 7.47 -8.84 -13.02
CA LEU A 113 8.25 -7.63 -13.38
C LEU A 113 9.41 -7.89 -14.35
N HIS A 114 9.96 -9.10 -14.35
CA HIS A 114 11.05 -9.44 -15.28
C HIS A 114 10.64 -9.30 -16.76
N THR A 115 9.36 -9.49 -17.09
CA THR A 115 8.83 -9.32 -18.45
C THR A 115 8.81 -7.84 -18.81
N PHE A 116 8.36 -6.96 -17.90
CA PHE A 116 8.39 -5.52 -18.09
C PHE A 116 9.81 -4.98 -18.28
N SER A 117 10.73 -5.31 -17.35
CA SER A 117 12.12 -4.83 -17.43
C SER A 117 12.85 -5.34 -18.68
N SER A 118 12.43 -6.49 -19.24
CA SER A 118 12.98 -6.99 -20.51
C SER A 118 12.41 -6.27 -21.72
N GLN A 119 11.17 -5.81 -21.67
CA GLN A 119 10.48 -5.12 -22.75
C GLN A 119 10.82 -3.63 -22.80
N TYR A 120 11.03 -3.01 -21.63
CA TYR A 120 11.30 -1.58 -21.43
C TYR A 120 12.56 -1.38 -20.57
N PRO A 121 13.75 -1.72 -21.07
CA PRO A 121 15.00 -1.66 -20.30
C PRO A 121 15.44 -0.21 -19.96
N GLU A 122 14.87 0.78 -20.64
CA GLU A 122 15.10 2.22 -20.42
C GLU A 122 14.29 2.79 -19.25
N ILE A 123 13.25 2.08 -18.77
CA ILE A 123 12.38 2.54 -17.69
C ILE A 123 12.86 1.97 -16.37
N ASP A 124 13.30 2.84 -15.47
CA ASP A 124 13.60 2.49 -14.09
C ASP A 124 12.33 2.51 -13.22
N MET A 125 12.15 1.50 -12.38
CA MET A 125 10.97 1.39 -11.52
C MET A 125 11.30 1.51 -10.04
N GLN A 126 10.50 2.31 -9.33
CA GLN A 126 10.48 2.35 -7.88
C GLN A 126 9.15 1.85 -7.33
N LEU A 127 9.19 0.84 -6.44
CA LEU A 127 7.99 0.24 -5.87
C LEU A 127 7.85 0.59 -4.39
N HIS A 128 6.70 1.12 -4.03
CA HIS A 128 6.31 1.42 -2.65
C HIS A 128 5.17 0.53 -2.21
N ALA A 129 5.43 -0.36 -1.25
CA ALA A 129 4.42 -1.27 -0.71
C ALA A 129 3.84 -0.71 0.60
N VAL A 130 2.59 -0.23 0.56
CA VAL A 130 1.94 0.47 1.68
C VAL A 130 0.58 -0.13 1.99
N ALA A 131 0.32 -0.43 3.27
CA ALA A 131 -0.90 -1.12 3.71
C ALA A 131 -2.20 -0.29 3.52
N GLY A 132 -2.11 1.05 3.41
CA GLY A 132 -3.26 1.96 3.28
C GLY A 132 -3.91 2.05 1.90
N LEU A 133 -3.46 1.25 0.92
CA LEU A 133 -3.94 1.30 -0.47
C LEU A 133 -5.05 0.30 -0.79
N ILE A 134 -5.80 -0.10 0.22
CA ILE A 134 -7.02 -0.91 0.11
C ILE A 134 -8.19 -0.05 0.58
N ASP A 135 -9.29 -0.03 -0.16
CA ASP A 135 -10.46 0.76 0.22
C ASP A 135 -11.04 0.26 1.55
N THR A 136 -11.34 1.20 2.43
CA THR A 136 -12.00 0.92 3.71
C THR A 136 -13.36 1.65 3.74
N ALA A 137 -14.26 1.22 4.64
CA ALA A 137 -15.57 1.86 4.83
C ALA A 137 -15.48 3.34 5.24
N ASP A 138 -14.45 3.67 5.99
CA ASP A 138 -14.15 5.06 6.32
C ASP A 138 -13.52 5.73 5.09
N LYS A 139 -14.30 6.55 4.39
CA LYS A 139 -13.85 7.37 3.24
C LYS A 139 -12.75 8.39 3.59
N ASN A 140 -12.17 8.33 4.78
CA ASN A 140 -11.02 9.11 5.24
C ASN A 140 -9.66 8.59 4.74
N ASN A 141 -9.64 7.68 3.79
CA ASN A 141 -8.44 7.35 3.03
C ASN A 141 -8.08 8.55 2.15
N TYR A 142 -6.80 8.88 2.13
CA TYR A 142 -6.15 9.91 1.32
C TYR A 142 -6.94 10.19 0.04
N SER A 143 -7.27 11.46 -0.22
CA SER A 143 -7.77 11.81 -1.55
C SER A 143 -6.71 11.35 -2.55
N MET A 144 -7.12 10.80 -3.67
CA MET A 144 -6.16 10.33 -4.69
C MET A 144 -5.22 11.47 -5.11
N GLU A 145 -5.75 12.71 -5.14
CA GLU A 145 -4.99 13.91 -5.44
C GLU A 145 -3.88 14.18 -4.40
N GLU A 146 -4.15 13.98 -3.10
CA GLU A 146 -3.13 14.08 -2.05
C GLU A 146 -2.06 12.99 -2.20
N LEU A 147 -2.45 11.77 -2.53
CA LEU A 147 -1.54 10.64 -2.69
C LEU A 147 -0.58 10.88 -3.86
N PHE A 148 -1.07 11.33 -5.00
CA PHE A 148 -0.24 11.66 -6.16
C PHE A 148 0.65 12.89 -5.92
N ARG A 149 0.18 13.90 -5.17
CA ARG A 149 0.95 15.11 -4.88
C ARG A 149 1.95 14.93 -3.73
N SER A 150 1.61 14.16 -2.68
CA SER A 150 2.44 14.08 -1.47
C SER A 150 3.49 12.98 -1.51
N GLU A 151 3.25 11.94 -2.32
CA GLU A 151 4.04 10.71 -2.29
C GLU A 151 4.76 10.45 -3.62
N ASP A 152 4.70 11.41 -4.56
CA ASP A 152 5.39 11.33 -5.86
C ASP A 152 5.05 10.02 -6.63
N ALA A 153 3.78 9.60 -6.55
CA ALA A 153 3.31 8.38 -7.19
C ALA A 153 2.90 8.66 -8.65
N ASP A 154 3.42 7.90 -9.59
CA ASP A 154 2.95 7.93 -10.98
C ASP A 154 1.74 7.04 -11.19
N VAL A 155 1.79 5.82 -10.63
CA VAL A 155 0.70 4.84 -10.68
C VAL A 155 0.44 4.24 -9.30
N VAL A 156 -0.83 4.15 -8.94
CA VAL A 156 -1.31 3.52 -7.71
C VAL A 156 -2.16 2.31 -8.05
N ILE A 157 -1.82 1.15 -7.49
CA ILE A 157 -2.65 -0.05 -7.58
C ILE A 157 -3.51 -0.15 -6.32
N ARG A 158 -4.83 -0.13 -6.52
CA ARG A 158 -5.80 -0.24 -5.42
C ARG A 158 -6.66 -1.49 -5.54
N PHE A 159 -6.99 -2.02 -4.38
CA PHE A 159 -8.07 -2.99 -4.23
C PHE A 159 -9.29 -2.26 -3.70
N GLY A 160 -10.36 -2.16 -4.51
CA GLY A 160 -11.47 -1.29 -4.17
C GLY A 160 -12.67 -1.38 -5.10
N SER A 161 -13.51 -0.35 -5.02
CA SER A 161 -14.79 -0.25 -5.78
C SER A 161 -14.64 0.29 -7.20
N GLY A 162 -13.53 0.98 -7.51
CA GLY A 162 -13.31 1.63 -8.81
C GLY A 162 -13.81 3.07 -8.91
N ASP A 163 -14.28 3.67 -7.82
CA ASP A 163 -14.72 5.07 -7.79
C ASP A 163 -13.61 5.98 -7.27
N TYR A 164 -12.83 6.54 -8.21
CA TYR A 164 -11.67 7.41 -7.92
C TYR A 164 -11.73 8.69 -8.76
N PRO A 165 -12.53 9.69 -8.32
CA PRO A 165 -12.74 10.93 -9.06
C PRO A 165 -11.43 11.70 -9.36
N GLY A 166 -11.33 12.28 -10.56
CA GLY A 166 -10.18 13.08 -11.00
C GLY A 166 -8.96 12.25 -11.42
N CYS A 167 -9.14 10.94 -11.62
CA CYS A 167 -8.08 10.05 -12.06
C CYS A 167 -8.53 9.23 -13.26
N LYS A 168 -7.57 8.79 -14.07
CA LYS A 168 -7.78 7.68 -15.00
C LYS A 168 -7.75 6.36 -14.22
N VAL A 169 -8.73 5.51 -14.46
CA VAL A 169 -8.94 4.27 -13.71
C VAL A 169 -8.99 3.10 -14.69
N HIS A 170 -8.05 2.17 -14.54
CA HIS A 170 -7.93 0.96 -15.33
C HIS A 170 -8.31 -0.24 -14.47
N LYS A 171 -9.43 -0.90 -14.78
CA LYS A 171 -9.78 -2.13 -14.08
C LYS A 171 -8.88 -3.26 -14.57
N LEU A 172 -8.11 -3.84 -13.66
CA LEU A 172 -7.23 -4.95 -13.96
C LEU A 172 -8.01 -6.26 -14.02
N PHE A 173 -8.56 -6.68 -12.88
CA PHE A 173 -9.36 -7.91 -12.81
C PHE A 173 -10.27 -7.92 -11.58
N SER A 174 -11.38 -8.66 -11.72
CA SER A 174 -12.25 -9.02 -10.59
C SER A 174 -11.63 -10.18 -9.82
N VAL A 175 -12.00 -10.35 -8.54
CA VAL A 175 -11.42 -11.38 -7.68
C VAL A 175 -12.48 -12.24 -7.02
N LYS A 176 -12.12 -13.49 -6.76
CA LYS A 176 -12.86 -14.44 -5.93
C LYS A 176 -11.93 -14.98 -4.84
N ALA A 177 -12.52 -15.41 -3.76
CA ALA A 177 -11.79 -16.09 -2.70
C ALA A 177 -12.02 -17.59 -2.77
N VAL A 178 -10.95 -18.34 -2.52
CA VAL A 178 -10.94 -19.81 -2.46
C VAL A 178 -10.24 -20.28 -1.19
N PRO A 179 -10.65 -21.41 -0.62
CA PRO A 179 -9.85 -22.11 0.40
C PRO A 179 -8.55 -22.63 -0.23
N VAL A 180 -7.42 -22.43 0.45
CA VAL A 180 -6.12 -22.99 0.05
C VAL A 180 -5.41 -23.61 1.24
N CYS A 181 -4.62 -24.63 0.99
CA CYS A 181 -3.80 -25.28 2.01
C CYS A 181 -2.57 -25.94 1.38
N SER A 182 -1.60 -26.33 2.22
CA SER A 182 -0.51 -27.23 1.78
C SER A 182 -1.09 -28.56 1.31
N PRO A 183 -0.59 -29.16 0.20
CA PRO A 183 -0.97 -30.49 -0.24
C PRO A 183 -0.77 -31.58 0.84
N GLU A 184 0.12 -31.36 1.79
CA GLU A 184 0.36 -32.27 2.91
C GLU A 184 -0.90 -32.50 3.76
N LEU A 185 -1.75 -31.47 3.92
CA LEU A 185 -2.99 -31.60 4.70
C LEU A 185 -4.03 -32.52 4.05
N LEU A 186 -3.96 -32.73 2.74
CA LEU A 186 -4.86 -33.65 2.02
C LEU A 186 -4.50 -35.11 2.27
N ASN A 187 -3.27 -35.38 2.72
CA ASN A 187 -2.74 -36.74 2.87
C ASN A 187 -2.77 -37.24 4.33
N ASP A 188 -3.30 -36.45 5.27
CA ASP A 188 -3.41 -36.84 6.68
C ASP A 188 -4.62 -37.78 6.88
N PRO A 189 -4.42 -39.08 7.17
CA PRO A 189 -5.53 -40.04 7.32
C PRO A 189 -6.34 -39.80 8.60
N ASP A 190 -5.75 -39.14 9.60
CA ASP A 190 -6.42 -38.86 10.89
C ASP A 190 -7.23 -37.57 10.84
N LYS A 191 -6.95 -36.70 9.87
CA LYS A 191 -7.62 -35.41 9.65
C LYS A 191 -8.01 -35.25 8.18
N PRO A 192 -9.07 -35.90 7.72
CA PRO A 192 -9.50 -35.80 6.33
C PRO A 192 -9.82 -34.35 5.95
N LEU A 193 -9.59 -34.00 4.67
CA LEU A 193 -9.94 -32.69 4.08
C LEU A 193 -10.52 -32.91 2.66
N ASN A 194 -11.54 -33.76 2.56
CA ASN A 194 -12.16 -34.19 1.29
C ASN A 194 -13.42 -33.37 0.94
N LYS A 195 -14.04 -32.78 1.94
CA LYS A 195 -15.26 -31.96 1.81
C LYS A 195 -15.25 -30.79 2.80
N PRO A 196 -16.02 -29.74 2.54
CA PRO A 196 -16.01 -28.54 3.38
C PRO A 196 -16.27 -28.77 4.88
N GLU A 197 -17.10 -29.76 5.24
CA GLU A 197 -17.38 -30.08 6.65
C GLU A 197 -16.14 -30.54 7.40
N ASP A 198 -15.15 -31.10 6.69
CA ASP A 198 -13.90 -31.59 7.27
C ASP A 198 -13.01 -30.49 7.82
N LEU A 199 -13.30 -29.22 7.48
CA LEU A 199 -12.63 -28.05 8.07
C LEU A 199 -12.70 -28.02 9.61
N ILE A 200 -13.65 -28.74 10.22
CA ILE A 200 -13.74 -28.88 11.68
C ILE A 200 -12.47 -29.52 12.29
N TYR A 201 -11.72 -30.32 11.53
CA TYR A 201 -10.50 -30.98 11.97
C TYR A 201 -9.24 -30.13 11.78
N HIS A 202 -9.36 -28.97 11.09
CA HIS A 202 -8.24 -28.13 10.69
C HIS A 202 -8.27 -26.76 11.33
N THR A 203 -7.10 -26.15 11.46
CA THR A 203 -6.97 -24.75 11.88
C THR A 203 -7.39 -23.85 10.72
N LEU A 204 -8.29 -22.90 10.99
CA LEU A 204 -8.62 -21.86 10.03
C LEU A 204 -7.60 -20.72 10.15
N LEU A 205 -7.07 -20.28 9.01
CA LEU A 205 -6.20 -19.13 8.91
C LEU A 205 -7.01 -17.91 8.44
N HIS A 206 -6.74 -16.75 9.03
CA HIS A 206 -7.54 -15.56 8.79
C HIS A 206 -6.67 -14.40 8.30
N ASP A 207 -7.07 -13.81 7.18
CA ASP A 207 -6.66 -12.45 6.85
C ASP A 207 -7.43 -11.46 7.74
N ASN A 208 -6.71 -10.77 8.60
CA ASN A 208 -7.25 -9.75 9.48
C ASN A 208 -6.80 -8.33 9.09
N THR A 209 -6.37 -8.15 7.84
CA THR A 209 -6.09 -6.85 7.25
C THR A 209 -7.35 -5.97 7.38
N PRO A 210 -7.22 -4.73 7.85
CA PRO A 210 -8.38 -3.87 8.13
C PRO A 210 -8.95 -3.25 6.83
N TYR A 211 -9.75 -4.01 6.08
CA TYR A 211 -10.48 -3.49 4.92
C TYR A 211 -11.86 -4.14 4.77
N GLU A 212 -12.78 -3.47 4.09
CA GLU A 212 -14.06 -4.04 3.71
C GLU A 212 -13.92 -5.00 2.51
N GLY A 213 -14.86 -5.94 2.39
CA GLY A 213 -14.85 -6.87 1.27
C GLY A 213 -13.84 -8.02 1.38
N ARG A 214 -13.03 -8.06 2.47
CA ARG A 214 -12.10 -9.18 2.68
C ARG A 214 -12.82 -10.52 2.75
N PRO A 215 -12.20 -11.60 2.27
CA PRO A 215 -12.74 -12.95 2.43
C PRO A 215 -12.99 -13.28 3.90
N LYS A 216 -14.17 -13.78 4.22
CA LYS A 216 -14.54 -14.18 5.59
C LYS A 216 -15.06 -15.60 5.59
N TRP A 217 -14.52 -16.46 6.45
CA TRP A 217 -14.99 -17.81 6.64
C TRP A 217 -16.50 -17.87 6.94
N SER A 218 -17.00 -16.91 7.73
CA SER A 218 -18.44 -16.83 8.03
C SER A 218 -19.31 -16.66 6.79
N LYS A 219 -18.87 -15.89 5.77
CA LYS A 219 -19.60 -15.71 4.50
C LYS A 219 -19.51 -16.98 3.66
N TRP A 220 -18.30 -17.57 3.53
CA TRP A 220 -18.08 -18.76 2.73
C TRP A 220 -18.83 -19.97 3.29
N LEU A 221 -18.76 -20.23 4.60
CA LEU A 221 -19.49 -21.32 5.24
C LEU A 221 -21.01 -21.16 5.16
N LYS A 222 -21.50 -19.92 5.25
CA LYS A 222 -22.92 -19.61 5.10
C LYS A 222 -23.43 -19.89 3.68
N GLN A 223 -22.66 -19.52 2.66
CA GLN A 223 -22.96 -19.79 1.25
C GLN A 223 -23.16 -21.31 1.04
N GLU A 224 -22.30 -22.13 1.61
CA GLU A 224 -22.36 -23.59 1.50
C GLU A 224 -23.29 -24.27 2.54
N SER A 225 -23.96 -23.47 3.36
CA SER A 225 -24.88 -23.98 4.42
C SER A 225 -24.19 -24.89 5.45
N ILE A 226 -22.87 -24.75 5.63
CA ILE A 226 -22.06 -25.55 6.56
C ILE A 226 -22.21 -25.01 7.98
N LYS A 227 -22.46 -25.92 8.93
CA LYS A 227 -22.68 -25.61 10.34
C LYS A 227 -21.72 -26.38 11.24
N GLY A 228 -21.55 -25.88 12.47
CA GLY A 228 -20.76 -26.58 13.50
C GLY A 228 -19.26 -26.27 13.48
N ILE A 229 -18.79 -25.43 12.58
CA ILE A 229 -17.42 -24.95 12.52
C ILE A 229 -17.31 -23.61 13.24
N ASP A 230 -16.39 -23.51 14.20
CA ASP A 230 -16.05 -22.26 14.86
C ASP A 230 -15.13 -21.45 13.93
N TYR A 231 -15.75 -20.61 13.11
CA TYR A 231 -15.08 -19.81 12.10
C TYR A 231 -14.34 -18.58 12.65
N ASP A 232 -14.44 -18.29 13.93
CA ASP A 232 -13.71 -17.19 14.58
C ASP A 232 -12.41 -17.65 15.23
N ARG A 233 -12.27 -18.98 15.39
CA ARG A 233 -11.08 -19.62 15.96
C ARG A 233 -10.01 -19.83 14.90
N GLY A 234 -8.74 -19.62 15.25
CA GLY A 234 -7.58 -19.89 14.40
C GLY A 234 -6.52 -18.82 14.47
N LEU A 235 -5.54 -18.89 13.58
CA LEU A 235 -4.46 -17.92 13.49
C LEU A 235 -4.91 -16.70 12.69
N LYS A 236 -4.61 -15.50 13.18
CA LYS A 236 -5.04 -14.22 12.59
C LYS A 236 -3.83 -13.39 12.20
N PHE A 237 -3.76 -13.00 10.94
CA PHE A 237 -2.66 -12.24 10.36
C PHE A 237 -3.14 -10.87 9.91
N ASN A 238 -2.36 -9.83 10.13
CA ASN A 238 -2.65 -8.48 9.66
C ASN A 238 -2.11 -8.19 8.24
N GLN A 239 -1.52 -9.21 7.61
CA GLN A 239 -1.06 -9.19 6.23
C GLN A 239 -1.34 -10.55 5.59
N ILE A 240 -2.00 -10.55 4.43
CA ILE A 240 -2.38 -11.78 3.75
C ILE A 240 -1.17 -12.60 3.29
N SER A 241 -0.04 -11.98 2.97
CA SER A 241 1.19 -12.69 2.62
C SER A 241 1.66 -13.64 3.73
N LEU A 242 1.61 -13.19 4.99
CA LEU A 242 1.95 -14.04 6.15
C LEU A 242 0.97 -15.20 6.32
N ALA A 243 -0.32 -14.97 6.03
CA ALA A 243 -1.31 -16.02 6.09
C ALA A 243 -1.10 -17.08 4.97
N ILE A 244 -0.71 -16.62 3.78
CA ILE A 244 -0.35 -17.50 2.65
C ILE A 244 0.87 -18.35 3.02
N ASP A 245 1.93 -17.74 3.57
CA ASP A 245 3.13 -18.45 3.99
C ASP A 245 2.81 -19.48 5.09
N SER A 246 1.93 -19.13 6.05
CA SER A 246 1.44 -20.07 7.07
C SER A 246 0.65 -21.24 6.46
N ALA A 247 -0.11 -21.01 5.39
CA ALA A 247 -0.82 -22.09 4.69
C ALA A 247 0.15 -23.01 3.92
N ILE A 248 1.20 -22.45 3.30
CA ILE A 248 2.26 -23.21 2.64
C ILE A 248 2.97 -24.14 3.64
N ASP A 249 3.23 -23.64 4.85
CA ASP A 249 3.86 -24.39 5.94
C ASP A 249 2.91 -25.43 6.60
N GLY A 250 1.72 -25.66 6.04
CA GLY A 250 0.79 -26.68 6.52
C GLY A 250 0.11 -26.34 7.86
N GLN A 251 0.14 -25.09 8.32
CA GLN A 251 -0.41 -24.71 9.63
C GLN A 251 -1.95 -24.67 9.66
N GLY A 252 -2.60 -24.75 8.50
CA GLY A 252 -4.05 -24.77 8.38
C GLY A 252 -4.58 -24.44 6.99
N VAL A 253 -5.89 -24.20 6.92
CA VAL A 253 -6.59 -23.84 5.68
C VAL A 253 -6.88 -22.34 5.70
N LEU A 254 -6.51 -21.63 4.64
CA LEU A 254 -6.69 -20.21 4.46
C LEU A 254 -7.78 -19.92 3.42
N LEU A 255 -8.72 -19.02 3.72
CA LEU A 255 -9.60 -18.45 2.72
C LEU A 255 -8.95 -17.16 2.18
N THR A 256 -8.53 -17.15 0.91
CA THR A 256 -7.76 -16.05 0.32
C THR A 256 -8.24 -15.69 -1.09
N ILE A 257 -7.86 -14.49 -1.54
CA ILE A 257 -8.02 -14.09 -2.95
C ILE A 257 -7.17 -15.04 -3.82
N GLU A 258 -7.82 -15.73 -4.76
CA GLU A 258 -7.17 -16.74 -5.60
C GLU A 258 -5.97 -16.18 -6.37
N ALA A 259 -6.11 -14.99 -6.96
CA ALA A 259 -5.04 -14.34 -7.72
C ALA A 259 -3.75 -14.14 -6.89
N LEU A 260 -3.85 -13.91 -5.58
CA LEU A 260 -2.69 -13.75 -4.70
C LEU A 260 -2.03 -15.09 -4.32
N ALA A 261 -2.75 -16.20 -4.44
CA ALA A 261 -2.22 -17.54 -4.16
C ALA A 261 -1.86 -18.32 -5.45
N ARG A 262 -2.19 -17.80 -6.63
CA ARG A 262 -2.09 -18.49 -7.91
C ARG A 262 -0.71 -19.07 -8.16
N LYS A 263 0.34 -18.26 -8.02
CA LYS A 263 1.71 -18.74 -8.21
C LYS A 263 2.06 -19.90 -7.29
N ASP A 264 1.64 -19.82 -6.02
CA ASP A 264 1.89 -20.89 -5.04
C ASP A 264 1.10 -22.16 -5.37
N ILE A 265 -0.08 -22.02 -5.99
CA ILE A 265 -0.90 -23.14 -6.48
C ILE A 265 -0.25 -23.78 -7.73
N GLU A 266 0.17 -22.97 -8.70
CA GLU A 266 0.82 -23.47 -9.93
C GLU A 266 2.15 -24.17 -9.65
N GLU A 267 2.89 -23.69 -8.66
CA GLU A 267 4.15 -24.33 -8.19
C GLU A 267 3.92 -25.53 -7.27
N GLY A 268 2.67 -25.87 -6.94
CA GLY A 268 2.31 -27.01 -6.10
C GLY A 268 2.62 -26.83 -4.62
N ARG A 269 2.92 -25.61 -4.17
CA ARG A 269 3.10 -25.29 -2.73
C ARG A 269 1.77 -25.21 -2.01
N LEU A 270 0.73 -24.77 -2.71
CA LEU A 270 -0.64 -24.77 -2.25
C LEU A 270 -1.54 -25.57 -3.17
N CYS A 271 -2.66 -26.02 -2.65
CA CYS A 271 -3.76 -26.60 -3.44
C CYS A 271 -5.10 -26.02 -2.98
N VAL A 272 -6.10 -26.11 -3.84
CA VAL A 272 -7.49 -25.77 -3.55
C VAL A 272 -8.21 -27.06 -3.17
N PRO A 273 -8.54 -27.29 -1.89
CA PRO A 273 -9.13 -28.55 -1.44
C PRO A 273 -10.58 -28.73 -1.92
N PHE A 274 -11.28 -27.61 -2.20
CA PHE A 274 -12.68 -27.62 -2.61
C PHE A 274 -12.88 -26.67 -3.80
N ASP A 275 -13.50 -27.10 -4.86
CA ASP A 275 -13.87 -26.28 -6.02
C ASP A 275 -15.09 -25.38 -5.71
N ILE A 276 -14.94 -24.55 -4.69
CA ILE A 276 -15.96 -23.64 -4.17
C ILE A 276 -15.34 -22.27 -3.97
N SER A 277 -15.83 -21.30 -4.68
CA SER A 277 -15.33 -19.92 -4.59
C SER A 277 -16.38 -18.97 -4.00
N LEU A 278 -15.92 -17.89 -3.38
CA LEU A 278 -16.71 -16.76 -2.90
C LEU A 278 -16.38 -15.54 -3.78
N PRO A 279 -17.28 -15.07 -4.65
CA PRO A 279 -17.09 -13.83 -5.38
C PRO A 279 -16.97 -12.64 -4.42
N LEU A 280 -16.13 -11.69 -4.78
CA LEU A 280 -15.92 -10.46 -4.00
C LEU A 280 -16.38 -9.25 -4.82
N ASP A 281 -16.97 -8.27 -4.13
CA ASP A 281 -17.50 -7.05 -4.77
C ASP A 281 -16.41 -6.04 -5.16
N MET A 282 -15.16 -6.27 -4.73
CA MET A 282 -14.01 -5.43 -5.00
C MET A 282 -13.15 -6.03 -6.12
N SER A 283 -12.41 -5.15 -6.80
CA SER A 283 -11.50 -5.52 -7.89
C SER A 283 -10.15 -4.82 -7.71
N TYR A 284 -9.14 -5.25 -8.44
CA TYR A 284 -7.89 -4.51 -8.56
C TYR A 284 -7.98 -3.48 -9.69
N TYR A 285 -7.48 -2.28 -9.40
CA TYR A 285 -7.45 -1.14 -10.33
C TYR A 285 -6.06 -0.52 -10.35
N ALA A 286 -5.57 -0.15 -11.52
CA ALA A 286 -4.46 0.77 -11.70
C ALA A 286 -5.02 2.18 -11.90
N ILE A 287 -4.44 3.14 -11.23
CA ILE A 287 -4.96 4.50 -11.15
C ILE A 287 -3.78 5.46 -11.35
N HIS A 288 -3.96 6.45 -12.19
CA HIS A 288 -2.99 7.53 -12.37
C HIS A 288 -3.69 8.88 -12.61
N PRO A 289 -3.02 10.03 -12.45
CA PRO A 289 -3.60 11.35 -12.74
C PRO A 289 -4.07 11.44 -14.19
N GLU A 290 -5.08 12.29 -14.48
CA GLU A 290 -5.54 12.55 -15.85
C GLU A 290 -4.44 13.15 -16.74
N SER A 291 -3.55 13.97 -16.15
CA SER A 291 -2.38 14.54 -16.82
C SER A 291 -1.11 14.12 -16.08
N VAL A 292 -0.19 13.51 -16.78
CA VAL A 292 1.16 13.19 -16.31
C VAL A 292 2.12 14.03 -17.17
N ASP A 293 2.77 15.04 -16.56
CA ASP A 293 3.51 16.02 -17.35
C ASP A 293 4.91 15.56 -17.78
N SER A 294 5.56 14.64 -17.06
CA SER A 294 6.97 14.27 -17.29
C SER A 294 7.22 12.81 -17.65
N ASN A 295 6.39 11.87 -17.20
CA ASN A 295 6.62 10.43 -17.32
C ASN A 295 5.51 9.71 -18.11
N GLN A 296 4.81 10.42 -19.00
CA GLN A 296 3.63 9.88 -19.70
C GLN A 296 3.94 8.58 -20.44
N HIS A 297 5.09 8.50 -21.12
CA HIS A 297 5.47 7.28 -21.85
C HIS A 297 5.70 6.10 -20.91
N ALA A 298 6.40 6.30 -19.79
CA ALA A 298 6.63 5.24 -18.80
C ALA A 298 5.32 4.76 -18.16
N VAL A 299 4.40 5.70 -17.85
CA VAL A 299 3.07 5.38 -17.30
C VAL A 299 2.24 4.60 -18.31
N ASP A 300 2.14 5.07 -19.56
CA ASP A 300 1.37 4.41 -20.62
C ASP A 300 1.91 3.00 -20.90
N SER A 301 3.24 2.85 -21.03
CA SER A 301 3.90 1.55 -21.23
C SER A 301 3.65 0.59 -20.08
N PHE A 302 3.71 1.09 -18.84
CA PHE A 302 3.43 0.26 -17.68
C PHE A 302 1.96 -0.15 -17.57
N ILE A 303 1.03 0.75 -17.85
CA ILE A 303 -0.41 0.44 -17.87
C ILE A 303 -0.74 -0.58 -18.94
N GLU A 304 -0.23 -0.40 -20.18
CA GLU A 304 -0.46 -1.35 -21.27
C GLU A 304 0.07 -2.75 -20.94
N TRP A 305 1.30 -2.84 -20.42
CA TRP A 305 1.87 -4.09 -19.96
C TRP A 305 1.05 -4.71 -18.81
N LEU A 306 0.63 -3.90 -17.84
CA LEU A 306 -0.12 -4.36 -16.69
C LEU A 306 -1.52 -4.91 -17.08
N GLU A 307 -2.19 -4.25 -18.03
CA GLU A 307 -3.46 -4.72 -18.58
C GLU A 307 -3.29 -6.05 -19.35
N GLU A 308 -2.19 -6.23 -20.08
CA GLU A 308 -1.90 -7.49 -20.76
C GLU A 308 -1.63 -8.63 -19.78
N GLU A 309 -0.82 -8.39 -18.75
CA GLU A 309 -0.60 -9.36 -17.67
C GLU A 309 -1.89 -9.70 -16.91
N ALA A 310 -2.78 -8.73 -16.75
CA ALA A 310 -4.07 -8.91 -16.09
C ALA A 310 -5.03 -9.81 -16.88
N LYS A 311 -4.93 -9.89 -18.21
CA LYS A 311 -5.74 -10.79 -19.06
C LYS A 311 -5.47 -12.28 -18.78
N SER A 312 -4.33 -12.59 -18.16
CA SER A 312 -4.04 -13.95 -17.71
C SER A 312 -4.90 -14.40 -16.52
N GLU A 313 -5.54 -13.46 -15.82
CA GLU A 313 -6.46 -13.77 -14.72
C GLU A 313 -7.82 -14.23 -15.28
N PRO A 314 -8.39 -15.34 -14.76
CA PRO A 314 -9.66 -15.84 -15.24
C PRO A 314 -10.79 -14.84 -14.97
N GLU A 315 -11.65 -14.67 -15.98
CA GLU A 315 -12.89 -13.91 -15.76
C GLU A 315 -13.78 -14.62 -14.72
N ILE A 316 -14.29 -13.84 -13.79
CA ILE A 316 -15.26 -14.33 -12.81
C ILE A 316 -16.64 -14.15 -13.44
N ASN A 317 -17.22 -15.27 -13.91
CA ASN A 317 -18.62 -15.33 -14.38
C ASN A 317 -19.61 -15.32 -13.23
#